data_e1f317f25b539cc95fbe064a80314997
#
_entry.id   e1f317f25b539cc95fbe064a80314997
#
_cell.length_a   1.000
_cell.length_b   1.000
_cell.length_c   1.000
_cell.angle_alpha   90.00
_cell.angle_beta   90.00
_cell.angle_gamma   90.00
#
_symmetry.space_group_name_H-M   'P 1'
#
loop_
_entity.id
_entity.type
_entity.pdbx_description
1 polymer ?
#
loop_
_entity_poly.entity_id
_entity_poly.type
_entity_poly.pdbx_seq_one_letter_code
_entity_poly.pdbx_strand_id
1 'polypeptide(L)'
;MKTYQVAQWATGVVGSSALKGILRHPRLELVGVKVYSDEKAGRDAGEIIDAAATGVIATKDMGEIMALRPDVVLYCPMPWNPAEMCQLLEAGIHVITPCPYWFPFVQNPEGAALLDASCKKGGVNFHASGCNPGGIAERFPLTFSGWCNRIDRITMTECGDCREYSSEGVMRELMNLGKTPKEASNNPLKAMLAKSWYEPIDMIAAGLGSEIIEYEAKHDYLLAAQDIETAVGTIKKDTIALNHYQHIGRTREGTEIVQEQIWYLDDREQKLLQGEMDIPRDSGWRIKLEGDVNLNIDIDFPPDSTQDERVAMGLSTTAFHLVNAVPLVCEAPDPGIKTFLDLPMITGCMGTHETPR
;
A
#
# COMPACT_ATOMS: atom_id res chain seq x y z
N MET A 1 16.46 -17.36 -17.03
CA MET A 1 15.63 -16.15 -16.86
C MET A 1 16.52 -15.02 -16.37
N LYS A 2 16.23 -13.77 -16.71
CA LYS A 2 17.00 -12.61 -16.21
C LYS A 2 16.81 -12.50 -14.69
N THR A 3 17.89 -12.28 -13.96
CA THR A 3 17.90 -11.92 -12.53
C THR A 3 18.08 -10.41 -12.42
N TYR A 4 17.37 -9.78 -11.47
CA TYR A 4 17.42 -8.33 -11.24
C TYR A 4 18.14 -8.05 -9.93
N GLN A 5 19.06 -7.09 -9.96
CA GLN A 5 19.75 -6.58 -8.79
C GLN A 5 18.84 -5.57 -8.07
N VAL A 6 18.49 -5.88 -6.83
CA VAL A 6 17.51 -5.12 -6.02
C VAL A 6 18.18 -4.52 -4.81
N ALA A 7 17.97 -3.24 -4.57
CA ALA A 7 18.29 -2.63 -3.29
C ALA A 7 16.99 -2.35 -2.52
N GLN A 8 16.99 -2.72 -1.22
CA GLN A 8 15.91 -2.40 -0.31
C GLN A 8 16.16 -1.05 0.35
N TRP A 9 15.21 -0.13 0.28
CA TRP A 9 15.30 1.19 0.89
C TRP A 9 14.33 1.32 2.06
N ALA A 10 14.86 1.46 3.25
CA ALA A 10 14.23 1.36 4.56
C ALA A 10 13.80 -0.07 4.94
N THR A 11 13.90 -0.35 6.23
CA THR A 11 13.60 -1.66 6.86
C THR A 11 12.60 -1.49 8.02
N GLY A 12 11.56 -0.68 7.80
CA GLY A 12 10.34 -0.70 8.62
C GLY A 12 9.54 -1.97 8.36
N VAL A 13 8.30 -2.05 8.82
CA VAL A 13 7.49 -3.28 8.73
C VAL A 13 7.36 -3.78 7.28
N VAL A 14 6.91 -2.92 6.37
CA VAL A 14 6.78 -3.26 4.94
C VAL A 14 8.14 -3.55 4.31
N GLY A 15 9.16 -2.71 4.58
CA GLY A 15 10.49 -2.90 4.01
C GLY A 15 11.19 -4.16 4.48
N SER A 16 11.01 -4.58 5.75
CA SER A 16 11.51 -5.86 6.25
C SER A 16 10.82 -7.05 5.59
N SER A 17 9.51 -6.96 5.37
CA SER A 17 8.76 -7.99 4.63
C SER A 17 9.18 -8.04 3.16
N ALA A 18 9.44 -6.89 2.52
CA ALA A 18 9.95 -6.83 1.15
C ALA A 18 11.35 -7.46 1.06
N LEU A 19 12.22 -7.19 2.02
CA LEU A 19 13.55 -7.81 2.10
C LEU A 19 13.46 -9.32 2.19
N LYS A 20 12.57 -9.87 3.05
CA LYS A 20 12.28 -11.32 3.10
C LYS A 20 11.77 -11.84 1.75
N GLY A 21 10.93 -11.07 1.06
CA GLY A 21 10.42 -11.39 -0.27
C GLY A 21 11.53 -11.45 -1.33
N ILE A 22 12.44 -10.47 -1.34
CA ILE A 22 13.59 -10.43 -2.27
C ILE A 22 14.43 -11.70 -2.12
N LEU A 23 14.78 -12.07 -0.88
CA LEU A 23 15.62 -13.22 -0.60
C LEU A 23 15.02 -14.57 -1.02
N ARG A 24 13.69 -14.65 -1.15
CA ARG A 24 12.97 -15.86 -1.57
C ARG A 24 12.63 -15.88 -3.06
N HIS A 25 12.72 -14.75 -3.74
CA HIS A 25 12.27 -14.64 -5.11
C HIS A 25 13.34 -15.12 -6.09
N PRO A 26 13.08 -16.13 -6.97
CA PRO A 26 14.09 -16.79 -7.78
C PRO A 26 14.72 -15.92 -8.88
N ARG A 27 14.16 -14.73 -9.15
CA ARG A 27 14.66 -13.80 -10.15
C ARG A 27 15.25 -12.52 -9.54
N LEU A 28 15.38 -12.44 -8.21
CA LEU A 28 15.90 -11.24 -7.54
C LEU A 28 17.17 -11.56 -6.77
N GLU A 29 18.10 -10.63 -6.79
CA GLU A 29 19.34 -10.67 -6.04
C GLU A 29 19.44 -9.40 -5.20
N LEU A 30 19.55 -9.55 -3.87
CA LEU A 30 19.76 -8.42 -2.98
C LEU A 30 21.20 -7.93 -3.12
N VAL A 31 21.39 -6.67 -3.47
CA VAL A 31 22.72 -6.05 -3.62
C VAL A 31 22.99 -4.91 -2.65
N GLY A 32 21.95 -4.34 -2.03
CA GLY A 32 22.11 -3.24 -1.09
C GLY A 32 20.92 -3.05 -0.17
N VAL A 33 21.16 -2.50 1.01
CA VAL A 33 20.12 -2.12 1.99
C VAL A 33 20.41 -0.74 2.54
N LYS A 34 19.49 0.21 2.34
CA LYS A 34 19.53 1.56 2.90
C LYS A 34 18.72 1.60 4.18
N VAL A 35 19.30 2.11 5.23
CA VAL A 35 18.64 2.31 6.53
C VAL A 35 18.80 3.75 7.02
N TYR A 36 17.97 4.17 7.99
CA TYR A 36 18.04 5.51 8.58
C TYR A 36 18.60 5.49 10.02
N SER A 37 18.38 4.40 10.76
CA SER A 37 18.83 4.30 12.15
C SER A 37 20.29 3.84 12.26
N ASP A 38 21.00 4.37 13.26
CA ASP A 38 22.37 3.95 13.58
C ASP A 38 22.45 2.50 14.06
N GLU A 39 21.39 2.01 14.69
CA GLU A 39 21.31 0.62 15.19
C GLU A 39 21.33 -0.42 14.07
N LYS A 40 20.87 -0.07 12.88
CA LYS A 40 20.80 -0.96 11.72
C LYS A 40 21.97 -0.76 10.75
N ALA A 41 22.59 0.42 10.77
CA ALA A 41 23.75 0.71 9.92
C ALA A 41 24.94 -0.18 10.31
N GLY A 42 25.61 -0.75 9.29
CA GLY A 42 26.74 -1.66 9.48
C GLY A 42 26.36 -3.10 9.84
N ARG A 43 25.05 -3.42 9.97
CA ARG A 43 24.60 -4.79 10.21
C ARG A 43 24.30 -5.50 8.89
N ASP A 44 24.44 -6.82 8.90
CA ASP A 44 24.01 -7.67 7.78
C ASP A 44 22.47 -7.58 7.58
N ALA A 45 22.04 -7.57 6.35
CA ALA A 45 20.63 -7.50 5.98
C ALA A 45 19.80 -8.66 6.57
N GLY A 46 20.37 -9.87 6.62
CA GLY A 46 19.74 -11.03 7.23
C GLY A 46 19.52 -10.84 8.74
N GLU A 47 20.50 -10.30 9.45
CA GLU A 47 20.37 -10.00 10.90
C GLU A 47 19.26 -8.98 11.19
N ILE A 48 19.03 -8.01 10.29
CA ILE A 48 17.99 -6.98 10.46
C ILE A 48 16.59 -7.59 10.44
N ILE A 49 16.40 -8.71 9.78
CA ILE A 49 15.11 -9.39 9.59
C ILE A 49 15.02 -10.75 10.26
N ASP A 50 15.95 -11.05 11.17
CA ASP A 50 16.05 -12.34 11.89
C ASP A 50 16.14 -13.54 10.94
N ALA A 51 16.99 -13.43 9.89
CA ALA A 51 17.26 -14.46 8.90
C ALA A 51 18.77 -14.79 8.84
N ALA A 52 19.13 -15.78 8.03
CA ALA A 52 20.53 -16.13 7.77
C ALA A 52 21.30 -14.94 7.16
N ALA A 53 22.59 -14.84 7.47
CA ALA A 53 23.45 -13.81 6.93
C ALA A 53 23.45 -13.79 5.40
N THR A 54 23.30 -12.62 4.82
CA THR A 54 23.24 -12.42 3.37
C THR A 54 24.57 -11.96 2.77
N GLY A 55 25.48 -11.44 3.58
CA GLY A 55 26.70 -10.78 3.15
C GLY A 55 26.49 -9.32 2.70
N VAL A 56 25.25 -8.83 2.65
CA VAL A 56 24.91 -7.45 2.29
C VAL A 56 24.81 -6.60 3.56
N ILE A 57 25.71 -5.63 3.68
CA ILE A 57 25.77 -4.75 4.84
C ILE A 57 24.92 -3.51 4.62
N ALA A 58 24.06 -3.19 5.57
CA ALA A 58 23.18 -2.04 5.52
C ALA A 58 23.94 -0.72 5.72
N THR A 59 23.63 0.28 4.90
CA THR A 59 24.26 1.62 4.94
C THR A 59 23.25 2.74 5.13
N LYS A 60 23.71 3.88 5.67
CA LYS A 60 22.96 5.15 5.70
C LYS A 60 23.30 6.05 4.50
N ASP A 61 24.27 5.69 3.68
CA ASP A 61 24.72 6.50 2.56
C ASP A 61 23.95 6.12 1.29
N MET A 62 23.25 7.10 0.72
CA MET A 62 22.58 6.96 -0.55
C MET A 62 23.56 6.76 -1.71
N GLY A 63 24.73 7.42 -1.65
CA GLY A 63 25.77 7.32 -2.66
C GLY A 63 26.33 5.90 -2.78
N GLU A 64 26.49 5.20 -1.67
CA GLU A 64 26.91 3.79 -1.65
C GLU A 64 25.89 2.91 -2.37
N ILE A 65 24.59 3.09 -2.12
CA ILE A 65 23.54 2.34 -2.83
C ILE A 65 23.56 2.66 -4.33
N MET A 66 23.65 3.93 -4.69
CA MET A 66 23.70 4.33 -6.10
C MET A 66 24.95 3.80 -6.83
N ALA A 67 26.10 3.71 -6.11
CA ALA A 67 27.34 3.16 -6.67
C ALA A 67 27.24 1.65 -6.99
N LEU A 68 26.37 0.91 -6.31
CA LEU A 68 26.07 -0.49 -6.62
C LEU A 68 25.32 -0.66 -7.96
N ARG A 69 24.69 0.40 -8.47
CA ARG A 69 23.89 0.41 -9.71
C ARG A 69 22.85 -0.71 -9.74
N PRO A 70 21.98 -0.83 -8.71
CA PRO A 70 20.93 -1.84 -8.77
C PRO A 70 20.00 -1.58 -9.96
N ASP A 71 19.39 -2.63 -10.51
CA ASP A 71 18.33 -2.46 -11.52
C ASP A 71 17.15 -1.68 -10.93
N VAL A 72 16.81 -1.94 -9.66
CA VAL A 72 15.65 -1.36 -9.00
C VAL A 72 15.85 -1.16 -7.50
N VAL A 73 15.22 -0.11 -6.98
CA VAL A 73 15.06 0.14 -5.53
C VAL A 73 13.62 -0.10 -5.13
N LEU A 74 13.40 -0.94 -4.10
CA LEU A 74 12.13 -1.01 -3.38
C LEU A 74 12.14 0.07 -2.29
N TYR A 75 11.46 1.19 -2.56
CA TYR A 75 11.51 2.41 -1.76
C TYR A 75 10.35 2.43 -0.73
N CYS A 76 10.61 2.12 0.54
CA CYS A 76 9.61 1.92 1.58
C CYS A 76 9.73 2.83 2.84
N PRO A 77 10.30 4.05 2.78
CA PRO A 77 10.36 4.91 3.95
C PRO A 77 9.02 5.59 4.26
N MET A 78 8.81 5.88 5.54
CA MET A 78 7.73 6.72 6.05
C MET A 78 8.31 7.72 7.05
N PRO A 79 8.23 9.01 6.81
CA PRO A 79 7.70 9.67 5.59
C PRO A 79 8.57 9.42 4.36
N TRP A 80 7.95 9.49 3.20
CA TRP A 80 8.68 9.39 1.91
C TRP A 80 9.25 10.75 1.49
N ASN A 81 10.29 10.70 0.66
CA ASN A 81 10.94 11.88 0.11
C ASN A 81 10.98 11.83 -1.43
N PRO A 82 10.16 12.64 -2.12
CA PRO A 82 10.16 12.67 -3.59
C PRO A 82 11.52 12.99 -4.20
N ALA A 83 12.34 13.81 -3.54
CA ALA A 83 13.67 14.16 -4.06
C ALA A 83 14.62 12.95 -4.09
N GLU A 84 14.56 12.06 -3.10
CA GLU A 84 15.34 10.81 -3.13
C GLU A 84 14.89 9.91 -4.30
N MET A 85 13.57 9.79 -4.52
CA MET A 85 13.04 9.00 -5.64
C MET A 85 13.49 9.57 -6.99
N CYS A 86 13.42 10.89 -7.17
CA CYS A 86 13.91 11.55 -8.39
C CYS A 86 15.40 11.31 -8.61
N GLN A 87 16.24 11.40 -7.57
CA GLN A 87 17.69 11.15 -7.69
C GLN A 87 17.98 9.71 -8.11
N LEU A 88 17.27 8.72 -7.58
CA LEU A 88 17.39 7.32 -7.98
C LEU A 88 17.00 7.13 -9.45
N LEU A 89 15.85 7.66 -9.84
CA LEU A 89 15.35 7.59 -11.22
C LEU A 89 16.33 8.24 -12.21
N GLU A 90 16.82 9.45 -11.90
CA GLU A 90 17.79 10.17 -12.74
C GLU A 90 19.15 9.46 -12.85
N ALA A 91 19.50 8.65 -11.85
CA ALA A 91 20.70 7.79 -11.88
C ALA A 91 20.52 6.51 -12.72
N GLY A 92 19.35 6.31 -13.34
CA GLY A 92 19.06 5.13 -14.14
C GLY A 92 18.63 3.90 -13.33
N ILE A 93 18.04 4.11 -12.16
CA ILE A 93 17.58 3.06 -11.26
C ILE A 93 16.05 3.10 -11.21
N HIS A 94 15.39 1.98 -11.53
CA HIS A 94 13.94 1.87 -11.38
C HIS A 94 13.53 2.03 -9.91
N VAL A 95 12.35 2.60 -9.65
CA VAL A 95 11.80 2.75 -8.29
C VAL A 95 10.43 2.13 -8.20
N ILE A 96 10.23 1.27 -7.21
CA ILE A 96 8.92 0.72 -6.84
C ILE A 96 8.65 1.06 -5.37
N THR A 97 7.44 1.58 -5.06
CA THR A 97 7.14 2.12 -3.74
C THR A 97 5.70 1.83 -3.31
N PRO A 98 5.41 1.67 -2.01
CA PRO A 98 4.05 1.66 -1.49
C PRO A 98 3.51 3.07 -1.19
N CYS A 99 4.30 4.12 -1.44
CA CYS A 99 3.89 5.50 -1.17
C CYS A 99 2.85 5.99 -2.17
N PRO A 100 2.00 6.97 -1.79
CA PRO A 100 0.95 7.52 -2.65
C PRO A 100 1.50 8.16 -3.93
N TYR A 101 1.32 7.48 -5.04
CA TYR A 101 1.59 7.84 -6.43
C TYR A 101 1.04 6.72 -7.33
N TRP A 102 -0.06 6.06 -6.92
CA TRP A 102 -0.65 4.94 -7.67
C TRP A 102 -1.26 5.40 -8.99
N PHE A 103 -1.90 6.60 -8.98
CA PHE A 103 -2.42 7.29 -10.16
C PHE A 103 -2.36 8.81 -9.95
N PRO A 104 -1.17 9.42 -9.87
CA PRO A 104 -0.99 10.79 -9.41
C PRO A 104 -1.44 11.87 -10.41
N PHE A 105 -1.83 11.50 -11.62
CA PHE A 105 -2.06 12.42 -12.74
C PHE A 105 -3.16 13.45 -12.49
N VAL A 106 -4.14 13.12 -11.64
CA VAL A 106 -5.27 13.99 -11.28
C VAL A 106 -5.04 14.68 -9.94
N GLN A 107 -4.69 13.91 -8.91
CA GLN A 107 -4.61 14.43 -7.54
C GLN A 107 -3.29 15.13 -7.22
N ASN A 108 -2.22 14.78 -7.94
CA ASN A 108 -0.87 15.35 -7.76
C ASN A 108 -0.13 15.51 -9.11
N PRO A 109 -0.65 16.32 -10.05
CA PRO A 109 -0.09 16.43 -11.40
C PRO A 109 1.35 16.99 -11.41
N GLU A 110 1.69 17.86 -10.47
CA GLU A 110 3.06 18.41 -10.35
C GLU A 110 4.05 17.33 -9.91
N GLY A 111 3.68 16.52 -8.92
CA GLY A 111 4.48 15.37 -8.47
C GLY A 111 4.60 14.31 -9.57
N ALA A 112 3.53 14.05 -10.31
CA ALA A 112 3.55 13.17 -11.47
C ALA A 112 4.53 13.67 -12.54
N ALA A 113 4.46 14.94 -12.92
CA ALA A 113 5.33 15.53 -13.93
C ALA A 113 6.82 15.47 -13.53
N LEU A 114 7.12 15.69 -12.23
CA LEU A 114 8.48 15.63 -11.70
C LEU A 114 9.05 14.21 -11.78
N LEU A 115 8.29 13.21 -11.32
CA LEU A 115 8.71 11.81 -11.36
C LEU A 115 8.85 11.32 -12.81
N ASP A 116 7.91 11.65 -13.67
CA ASP A 116 7.93 11.25 -15.08
C ASP A 116 9.14 11.85 -15.83
N ALA A 117 9.46 13.12 -15.56
CA ALA A 117 10.67 13.76 -16.11
C ALA A 117 11.95 13.07 -15.62
N SER A 118 12.01 12.70 -14.33
CA SER A 118 13.16 11.97 -13.76
C SER A 118 13.30 10.56 -14.35
N CYS A 119 12.19 9.86 -14.55
CA CYS A 119 12.17 8.57 -15.27
C CYS A 119 12.74 8.69 -16.69
N LYS A 120 12.26 9.66 -17.45
CA LYS A 120 12.72 9.91 -18.83
C LYS A 120 14.19 10.28 -18.89
N LYS A 121 14.69 11.09 -17.96
CA LYS A 121 16.09 11.47 -17.86
C LYS A 121 16.99 10.27 -17.60
N GLY A 122 16.60 9.36 -16.72
CA GLY A 122 17.38 8.16 -16.40
C GLY A 122 17.12 6.96 -17.32
N GLY A 123 16.08 7.01 -18.15
CA GLY A 123 15.70 5.89 -19.04
C GLY A 123 15.08 4.72 -18.28
N VAL A 124 14.35 4.98 -17.19
CA VAL A 124 13.82 3.97 -16.26
C VAL A 124 12.35 4.23 -15.91
N ASN A 125 11.75 3.32 -15.17
CA ASN A 125 10.35 3.36 -14.78
C ASN A 125 10.18 3.57 -13.27
N PHE A 126 9.10 4.26 -12.92
CA PHE A 126 8.57 4.38 -11.56
C PHE A 126 7.24 3.63 -11.48
N HIS A 127 6.99 2.92 -10.38
CA HIS A 127 5.71 2.27 -10.12
C HIS A 127 5.35 2.38 -8.64
N ALA A 128 4.15 2.86 -8.35
CA ALA A 128 3.58 2.76 -7.01
C ALA A 128 2.65 1.55 -6.95
N SER A 129 2.82 0.73 -5.92
CA SER A 129 2.14 -0.53 -5.72
C SER A 129 1.88 -0.77 -4.23
N GLY A 130 1.17 -1.82 -3.90
CA GLY A 130 0.88 -2.16 -2.51
C GLY A 130 -0.28 -3.14 -2.40
N CYS A 131 -0.99 -3.08 -1.28
CA CYS A 131 -2.18 -3.87 -1.05
C CYS A 131 -3.44 -3.02 -1.32
N ASN A 132 -3.71 -2.04 -0.47
CA ASN A 132 -4.88 -1.16 -0.56
C ASN A 132 -4.53 0.25 -0.02
N PRO A 133 -4.37 1.24 -0.90
CA PRO A 133 -4.32 1.19 -2.37
C PRO A 133 -3.04 0.52 -2.90
N GLY A 134 -3.02 0.25 -4.20
CA GLY A 134 -1.86 -0.26 -4.93
C GLY A 134 -1.97 -1.72 -5.35
N GLY A 135 -3.16 -2.30 -5.32
CA GLY A 135 -3.39 -3.70 -5.70
C GLY A 135 -4.88 -4.07 -5.68
N ILE A 136 -5.40 -4.37 -4.51
CA ILE A 136 -6.80 -4.83 -4.35
C ILE A 136 -7.79 -3.76 -4.80
N ALA A 137 -7.53 -2.50 -4.41
CA ALA A 137 -8.45 -1.40 -4.65
C ALA A 137 -8.72 -1.12 -6.13
N GLU A 138 -7.72 -1.24 -6.96
CA GLU A 138 -7.81 -0.83 -8.36
C GLU A 138 -7.90 -2.02 -9.29
N ARG A 139 -6.99 -2.97 -9.11
CA ARG A 139 -6.75 -4.03 -10.06
C ARG A 139 -7.89 -5.03 -10.12
N PHE A 140 -8.40 -5.44 -8.96
CA PHE A 140 -9.47 -6.45 -8.95
C PHE A 140 -10.78 -5.89 -9.49
N PRO A 141 -11.28 -4.70 -9.09
CA PRO A 141 -12.44 -4.12 -9.74
C PRO A 141 -12.29 -4.03 -11.26
N LEU A 142 -11.14 -3.54 -11.75
CA LEU A 142 -10.87 -3.43 -13.18
C LEU A 142 -10.84 -4.79 -13.87
N THR A 143 -10.24 -5.81 -13.25
CA THR A 143 -10.18 -7.17 -13.78
C THR A 143 -11.59 -7.76 -13.93
N PHE A 144 -12.43 -7.59 -12.92
CA PHE A 144 -13.78 -8.15 -12.92
C PHE A 144 -14.79 -7.31 -13.70
N SER A 145 -14.54 -6.02 -13.91
CA SER A 145 -15.40 -5.14 -14.72
C SER A 145 -15.57 -5.63 -16.16
N GLY A 146 -14.60 -6.40 -16.67
CA GLY A 146 -14.67 -6.98 -18.01
C GLY A 146 -15.85 -7.96 -18.23
N TRP A 147 -16.57 -8.36 -17.18
CA TRP A 147 -17.78 -9.18 -17.27
C TRP A 147 -19.07 -8.36 -17.25
N CYS A 148 -18.99 -7.05 -17.04
CA CYS A 148 -20.10 -6.14 -16.94
C CYS A 148 -20.23 -5.31 -18.22
N ASN A 149 -21.45 -5.11 -18.71
CA ASN A 149 -21.74 -4.13 -19.75
C ASN A 149 -22.18 -2.79 -19.17
N ARG A 150 -22.75 -2.79 -17.96
CA ARG A 150 -23.10 -1.62 -17.17
C ARG A 150 -22.67 -1.81 -15.73
N ILE A 151 -22.04 -0.79 -15.18
CA ILE A 151 -21.63 -0.75 -13.76
C ILE A 151 -22.24 0.50 -13.15
N ASP A 152 -23.09 0.31 -12.15
CA ASP A 152 -23.76 1.38 -11.43
C ASP A 152 -22.90 1.80 -10.21
N ARG A 153 -22.26 0.83 -9.54
CA ARG A 153 -21.43 1.08 -8.36
C ARG A 153 -20.29 0.09 -8.23
N ILE A 154 -19.14 0.58 -7.78
CA ILE A 154 -17.99 -0.21 -7.36
C ILE A 154 -17.67 0.19 -5.91
N THR A 155 -17.60 -0.77 -5.00
CA THR A 155 -17.20 -0.52 -3.62
C THR A 155 -16.03 -1.43 -3.25
N MET A 156 -14.96 -0.85 -2.73
CA MET A 156 -13.83 -1.57 -2.16
C MET A 156 -13.76 -1.23 -0.67
N THR A 157 -14.04 -2.21 0.17
CA THR A 157 -14.04 -2.08 1.61
C THR A 157 -12.83 -2.79 2.20
N GLU A 158 -12.06 -2.06 3.00
CA GLU A 158 -11.06 -2.62 3.91
C GLU A 158 -11.61 -2.61 5.32
N CYS A 159 -11.56 -3.74 6.01
CA CYS A 159 -11.91 -3.84 7.42
C CYS A 159 -10.73 -4.41 8.21
N GLY A 160 -10.35 -3.80 9.31
CA GLY A 160 -9.19 -4.25 10.08
C GLY A 160 -9.25 -3.92 11.56
N ASP A 161 -8.97 -4.94 12.38
CA ASP A 161 -8.66 -4.78 13.80
C ASP A 161 -7.22 -4.26 13.94
N CYS A 162 -7.06 -3.07 14.49
CA CYS A 162 -5.78 -2.37 14.59
C CYS A 162 -5.12 -2.49 15.98
N ARG A 163 -5.62 -3.34 16.90
CA ARG A 163 -5.05 -3.47 18.25
C ARG A 163 -3.58 -3.88 18.22
N GLU A 164 -3.21 -4.79 17.32
CA GLU A 164 -1.85 -5.30 17.19
C GLU A 164 -1.02 -4.56 16.12
N TYR A 165 -1.52 -3.43 15.62
CA TYR A 165 -0.79 -2.62 14.64
C TYR A 165 0.35 -1.87 15.32
N SER A 166 1.59 -2.25 15.06
CA SER A 166 2.79 -1.79 15.80
C SER A 166 3.35 -0.43 15.36
N SER A 167 2.80 0.20 14.32
CA SER A 167 3.25 1.53 13.88
C SER A 167 2.41 2.64 14.51
N GLU A 168 2.91 3.22 15.61
CA GLU A 168 2.20 4.30 16.32
C GLU A 168 1.90 5.50 15.41
N GLY A 169 2.88 5.93 14.57
CA GLY A 169 2.70 7.04 13.65
C GLY A 169 1.57 6.81 12.64
N VAL A 170 1.46 5.61 12.07
CA VAL A 170 0.36 5.26 11.16
C VAL A 170 -0.97 5.23 11.92
N MET A 171 -1.02 4.53 13.05
CA MET A 171 -2.24 4.35 13.82
C MET A 171 -2.82 5.68 14.32
N ARG A 172 -1.96 6.56 14.89
CA ARG A 172 -2.39 7.84 15.43
C ARG A 172 -2.49 8.94 14.38
N GLU A 173 -1.52 9.06 13.47
CA GLU A 173 -1.45 10.21 12.56
C GLU A 173 -2.20 9.97 11.24
N LEU A 174 -2.20 8.76 10.71
CA LEU A 174 -2.92 8.45 9.48
C LEU A 174 -4.33 7.93 9.76
N MET A 175 -4.48 6.98 10.67
CA MET A 175 -5.78 6.40 11.01
C MET A 175 -6.58 7.22 12.02
N ASN A 176 -5.98 8.18 12.73
CA ASN A 176 -6.58 8.97 13.82
C ASN A 176 -7.11 8.16 15.02
N LEU A 177 -6.72 6.91 15.17
CA LEU A 177 -7.12 6.09 16.32
C LEU A 177 -6.45 6.61 17.61
N GLY A 178 -7.22 6.71 18.68
CA GLY A 178 -6.76 7.26 19.96
C GLY A 178 -6.68 8.78 20.03
N LYS A 179 -7.09 9.50 18.96
CA LYS A 179 -7.25 10.96 18.98
C LYS A 179 -8.66 11.33 19.44
N THR A 180 -8.80 12.53 20.04
CA THR A 180 -10.12 13.12 20.21
C THR A 180 -10.71 13.54 18.87
N PRO A 181 -12.03 13.66 18.72
CA PRO A 181 -12.66 14.16 17.48
C PRO A 181 -12.11 15.52 17.02
N LYS A 182 -11.79 16.39 17.98
CA LYS A 182 -11.21 17.71 17.69
C LYS A 182 -9.79 17.61 17.10
N GLU A 183 -8.95 16.76 17.64
CA GLU A 183 -7.61 16.52 17.11
C GLU A 183 -7.66 15.90 15.72
N ALA A 184 -8.51 14.90 15.50
CA ALA A 184 -8.71 14.27 14.20
C ALA A 184 -9.22 15.25 13.14
N SER A 185 -10.16 16.16 13.50
CA SER A 185 -10.67 17.18 12.57
C SER A 185 -9.61 18.18 12.15
N ASN A 186 -8.62 18.44 13.00
CA ASN A 186 -7.52 19.37 12.77
C ASN A 186 -6.23 18.69 12.27
N ASN A 187 -6.29 17.41 11.92
CA ASN A 187 -5.12 16.69 11.44
C ASN A 187 -4.59 17.31 10.13
N PRO A 188 -3.35 17.82 10.10
CA PRO A 188 -2.78 18.50 8.93
C PRO A 188 -2.62 17.55 7.72
N LEU A 189 -2.57 16.25 7.95
CA LEU A 189 -2.44 15.24 6.89
C LEU A 189 -3.78 14.92 6.21
N LYS A 190 -4.92 15.36 6.78
CA LYS A 190 -6.26 15.00 6.30
C LYS A 190 -6.46 15.27 4.80
N ALA A 191 -6.05 16.44 4.34
CA ALA A 191 -6.23 16.81 2.92
C ALA A 191 -5.32 16.00 1.98
N MET A 192 -4.11 15.71 2.41
CA MET A 192 -3.17 14.87 1.66
C MET A 192 -3.67 13.42 1.58
N LEU A 193 -4.13 12.88 2.71
CA LEU A 193 -4.68 11.53 2.78
C LEU A 193 -5.91 11.35 1.90
N ALA A 194 -6.84 12.33 1.93
CA ALA A 194 -8.02 12.30 1.05
C ALA A 194 -7.61 12.22 -0.43
N LYS A 195 -6.64 13.03 -0.87
CA LYS A 195 -6.13 12.97 -2.24
C LYS A 195 -5.55 11.61 -2.59
N SER A 196 -4.79 11.01 -1.68
CA SER A 196 -4.22 9.67 -1.88
C SER A 196 -5.30 8.60 -2.09
N TRP A 197 -6.43 8.70 -1.37
CA TRP A 197 -7.56 7.78 -1.52
C TRP A 197 -8.39 8.02 -2.79
N TYR A 198 -8.29 9.18 -3.41
CA TYR A 198 -8.91 9.44 -4.71
C TYR A 198 -8.09 8.89 -5.90
N GLU A 199 -6.77 8.69 -5.76
CA GLU A 199 -5.95 8.14 -6.85
C GLU A 199 -6.44 6.78 -7.38
N PRO A 200 -6.76 5.77 -6.54
CA PRO A 200 -7.35 4.51 -7.02
C PRO A 200 -8.71 4.69 -7.68
N ILE A 201 -9.53 5.62 -7.20
CA ILE A 201 -10.83 5.95 -7.80
C ILE A 201 -10.64 6.51 -9.22
N ASP A 202 -9.69 7.44 -9.38
CA ASP A 202 -9.33 8.01 -10.68
C ASP A 202 -8.80 6.93 -11.63
N MET A 203 -7.96 6.01 -11.13
CA MET A 203 -7.42 4.93 -11.94
C MET A 203 -8.52 3.99 -12.43
N ILE A 204 -9.49 3.65 -11.57
CA ILE A 204 -10.64 2.82 -11.98
C ILE A 204 -11.45 3.53 -13.05
N ALA A 205 -11.78 4.81 -12.84
CA ALA A 205 -12.53 5.58 -13.83
C ALA A 205 -11.79 5.63 -15.19
N ALA A 206 -10.49 5.92 -15.18
CA ALA A 206 -9.67 5.92 -16.39
C ALA A 206 -9.63 4.55 -17.07
N GLY A 207 -9.49 3.47 -16.30
CA GLY A 207 -9.51 2.09 -16.81
C GLY A 207 -10.85 1.68 -17.41
N LEU A 208 -11.96 2.27 -16.94
CA LEU A 208 -13.31 2.11 -17.51
C LEU A 208 -13.58 3.05 -18.70
N GLY A 209 -12.61 3.88 -19.08
CA GLY A 209 -12.75 4.85 -20.17
C GLY A 209 -13.55 6.10 -19.82
N SER A 210 -13.61 6.44 -18.52
CA SER A 210 -14.34 7.59 -17.97
C SER A 210 -13.43 8.52 -17.16
N GLU A 211 -14.01 9.54 -16.55
CA GLU A 211 -13.35 10.47 -15.61
C GLU A 211 -14.27 10.78 -14.43
N ILE A 212 -13.70 11.14 -13.30
CA ILE A 212 -14.45 11.57 -12.13
C ILE A 212 -14.80 13.04 -12.26
N ILE A 213 -16.09 13.35 -12.10
CA ILE A 213 -16.62 14.71 -12.16
C ILE A 213 -17.01 15.28 -10.79
N GLU A 214 -17.13 14.42 -9.78
CA GLU A 214 -17.49 14.82 -8.43
C GLU A 214 -16.80 13.93 -7.42
N TYR A 215 -16.25 14.52 -6.34
CA TYR A 215 -15.65 13.82 -5.21
C TYR A 215 -16.38 14.15 -3.92
N GLU A 216 -16.60 13.14 -3.10
CA GLU A 216 -17.19 13.26 -1.77
C GLU A 216 -16.34 12.46 -0.76
N ALA A 217 -16.14 12.98 0.44
CA ALA A 217 -15.52 12.26 1.54
C ALA A 217 -16.43 12.28 2.75
N LYS A 218 -16.67 11.10 3.35
CA LYS A 218 -17.41 10.93 4.60
C LYS A 218 -16.49 10.34 5.65
N HIS A 219 -16.69 10.72 6.90
CA HIS A 219 -15.96 10.18 8.03
C HIS A 219 -16.89 10.07 9.24
N ASP A 220 -17.23 8.86 9.55
CA ASP A 220 -17.94 8.49 10.77
C ASP A 220 -16.97 7.80 11.75
N TYR A 221 -17.21 7.90 13.05
CA TYR A 221 -16.36 7.30 14.06
C TYR A 221 -17.15 6.91 15.30
N LEU A 222 -16.62 5.94 16.07
CA LEU A 222 -17.06 5.61 17.41
C LEU A 222 -15.95 5.88 18.42
N LEU A 223 -16.35 6.30 19.62
CA LEU A 223 -15.41 6.56 20.72
C LEU A 223 -15.25 5.33 21.60
N ALA A 224 -14.06 5.14 22.14
CA ALA A 224 -13.77 4.09 23.12
C ALA A 224 -14.65 4.24 24.35
N ALA A 225 -15.40 3.21 24.68
CA ALA A 225 -16.26 3.18 25.88
C ALA A 225 -15.45 2.98 27.17
N GLN A 226 -14.21 2.51 27.06
CA GLN A 226 -13.24 2.30 28.14
C GLN A 226 -11.82 2.42 27.58
N ASP A 227 -10.81 2.38 28.45
CA ASP A 227 -9.41 2.27 28.00
C ASP A 227 -9.21 0.94 27.28
N ILE A 228 -8.44 0.96 26.16
CA ILE A 228 -8.14 -0.20 25.30
C ILE A 228 -6.63 -0.36 25.22
N GLU A 229 -6.12 -1.54 25.54
CA GLU A 229 -4.71 -1.86 25.38
C GLU A 229 -4.43 -2.25 23.93
N THR A 230 -3.32 -1.70 23.37
CA THR A 230 -2.89 -1.96 21.99
C THR A 230 -1.36 -2.13 21.94
N ALA A 231 -0.84 -2.60 20.81
CA ALA A 231 0.60 -2.74 20.59
C ALA A 231 1.38 -1.41 20.72
N VAL A 232 0.70 -0.27 20.59
CA VAL A 232 1.30 1.08 20.72
C VAL A 232 0.93 1.79 22.03
N GLY A 233 0.46 1.03 23.01
CA GLY A 233 0.07 1.51 24.34
C GLY A 233 -1.44 1.72 24.47
N THR A 234 -1.87 2.24 25.62
CA THR A 234 -3.26 2.42 25.97
C THR A 234 -3.94 3.53 25.18
N ILE A 235 -5.01 3.21 24.49
CA ILE A 235 -5.96 4.16 23.89
C ILE A 235 -6.98 4.53 24.96
N LYS A 236 -7.15 5.81 25.20
CA LYS A 236 -7.99 6.29 26.31
C LYS A 236 -9.45 6.30 25.94
N LYS A 237 -10.29 6.06 26.96
CA LYS A 237 -11.72 6.27 26.88
C LYS A 237 -12.05 7.65 26.30
N ASP A 238 -13.15 7.76 25.56
CA ASP A 238 -13.64 8.97 24.91
C ASP A 238 -12.73 9.50 23.79
N THR A 239 -11.79 8.68 23.28
CA THR A 239 -11.04 8.91 22.05
C THR A 239 -11.54 7.98 20.93
N ILE A 240 -11.17 8.26 19.70
CA ILE A 240 -11.62 7.49 18.52
C ILE A 240 -11.09 6.05 18.60
N ALA A 241 -11.98 5.07 18.61
CA ALA A 241 -11.70 3.64 18.64
C ALA A 241 -12.15 2.91 17.37
N LEU A 242 -12.98 3.55 16.57
CA LEU A 242 -13.36 3.07 15.24
C LEU A 242 -13.46 4.26 14.30
N ASN A 243 -12.92 4.11 13.12
CA ASN A 243 -13.14 5.01 11.99
C ASN A 243 -13.83 4.27 10.85
N HIS A 244 -14.74 4.96 10.20
CA HIS A 244 -15.35 4.59 8.95
C HIS A 244 -15.16 5.75 7.97
N TYR A 245 -14.20 5.60 7.07
CA TYR A 245 -13.95 6.54 6.00
C TYR A 245 -14.57 6.05 4.71
N GLN A 246 -15.22 6.94 3.97
CA GLN A 246 -15.65 6.70 2.60
C GLN A 246 -15.13 7.83 1.71
N HIS A 247 -14.41 7.46 0.67
CA HIS A 247 -14.00 8.35 -0.41
C HIS A 247 -14.77 7.93 -1.66
N ILE A 248 -15.55 8.82 -2.21
CA ILE A 248 -16.51 8.53 -3.28
C ILE A 248 -16.16 9.40 -4.47
N GLY A 249 -16.09 8.79 -5.65
CA GLY A 249 -16.01 9.46 -6.93
C GLY A 249 -17.22 9.11 -7.80
N ARG A 250 -17.78 10.11 -8.49
CA ARG A 250 -18.85 9.89 -9.47
C ARG A 250 -18.35 10.17 -10.87
N THR A 251 -18.46 9.18 -11.73
CA THR A 251 -18.05 9.32 -13.14
C THR A 251 -19.06 10.17 -13.93
N ARG A 252 -18.64 10.61 -15.12
CA ARG A 252 -19.51 11.35 -16.06
C ARG A 252 -20.76 10.54 -16.43
N GLU A 253 -20.67 9.22 -16.52
CA GLU A 253 -21.77 8.31 -16.86
C GLU A 253 -22.65 7.96 -15.66
N GLY A 254 -22.28 8.41 -14.44
CA GLY A 254 -23.06 8.20 -13.23
C GLY A 254 -22.64 6.97 -12.41
N THR A 255 -21.60 6.25 -12.79
CA THR A 255 -21.04 5.17 -11.96
C THR A 255 -20.44 5.77 -10.68
N GLU A 256 -20.77 5.19 -9.54
CA GLU A 256 -20.20 5.56 -8.26
C GLU A 256 -19.07 4.59 -7.88
N ILE A 257 -17.89 5.14 -7.57
CA ILE A 257 -16.71 4.38 -7.16
C ILE A 257 -16.37 4.76 -5.74
N VAL A 258 -16.32 3.79 -4.82
CA VAL A 258 -16.18 4.01 -3.39
C VAL A 258 -14.98 3.26 -2.86
N GLN A 259 -14.10 3.98 -2.20
CA GLN A 259 -13.04 3.47 -1.32
C GLN A 259 -13.50 3.61 0.13
N GLU A 260 -13.57 2.49 0.82
CA GLU A 260 -14.10 2.43 2.18
C GLU A 260 -13.09 1.78 3.12
N GLN A 261 -12.78 2.44 4.24
CA GLN A 261 -11.87 1.94 5.26
C GLN A 261 -12.58 1.92 6.61
N ILE A 262 -12.61 0.75 7.25
CA ILE A 262 -13.17 0.51 8.56
C ILE A 262 -12.05 -0.03 9.45
N TRP A 263 -11.47 0.83 10.27
CA TRP A 263 -10.41 0.49 11.21
C TRP A 263 -10.92 0.62 12.64
N TYR A 264 -10.77 -0.42 13.43
CA TYR A 264 -11.32 -0.48 14.77
C TYR A 264 -10.33 -1.08 15.79
N LEU A 265 -10.62 -0.84 17.07
CA LEU A 265 -9.83 -1.29 18.22
C LEU A 265 -10.65 -2.13 19.21
N ASP A 266 -11.94 -2.32 19.02
CA ASP A 266 -12.81 -3.12 19.89
C ASP A 266 -13.88 -3.85 19.06
N ASP A 267 -14.02 -5.14 19.29
CA ASP A 267 -15.00 -6.01 18.62
C ASP A 267 -16.45 -5.56 18.83
N ARG A 268 -16.73 -4.77 19.88
CA ARG A 268 -18.07 -4.24 20.14
C ARG A 268 -18.47 -3.19 19.12
N GLU A 269 -17.58 -2.28 18.80
CA GLU A 269 -17.82 -1.25 17.81
C GLU A 269 -17.96 -1.89 16.42
N GLN A 270 -17.14 -2.89 16.09
CA GLN A 270 -17.26 -3.63 14.84
C GLN A 270 -18.60 -4.36 14.73
N LYS A 271 -19.08 -5.00 15.81
CA LYS A 271 -20.38 -5.69 15.82
C LYS A 271 -21.58 -4.76 15.66
N LEU A 272 -21.48 -3.52 16.15
CA LEU A 272 -22.51 -2.50 15.91
C LEU A 272 -22.58 -2.16 14.42
N LEU A 273 -21.43 -1.99 13.77
CA LEU A 273 -21.41 -1.72 12.33
C LEU A 273 -21.86 -2.93 11.49
N GLN A 274 -21.50 -4.16 11.86
CA GLN A 274 -21.94 -5.36 11.16
C GLN A 274 -23.47 -5.53 11.14
N GLY A 275 -24.18 -4.97 12.12
CA GLY A 275 -25.64 -4.94 12.12
C GLY A 275 -26.26 -3.92 11.17
N GLU A 276 -25.49 -2.92 10.74
CA GLU A 276 -25.93 -1.79 9.92
C GLU A 276 -25.29 -1.78 8.54
N MET A 277 -24.13 -2.44 8.36
CA MET A 277 -23.32 -2.42 7.16
C MET A 277 -22.93 -3.82 6.71
N ASP A 278 -22.87 -3.99 5.40
CA ASP A 278 -22.40 -5.22 4.75
C ASP A 278 -20.86 -5.18 4.62
N ILE A 279 -20.18 -5.43 5.75
CA ILE A 279 -18.70 -5.41 5.82
C ILE A 279 -18.10 -6.81 5.80
N PRO A 280 -16.81 -6.96 5.38
CA PRO A 280 -16.05 -8.19 5.57
C PRO A 280 -16.06 -8.63 7.04
N ARG A 281 -15.93 -9.92 7.27
CA ARG A 281 -15.77 -10.44 8.64
C ARG A 281 -14.47 -9.92 9.23
N ASP A 282 -14.42 -9.72 10.51
CA ASP A 282 -13.27 -9.34 11.36
C ASP A 282 -12.16 -8.50 10.71
N SER A 283 -11.45 -9.02 9.72
CA SER A 283 -10.40 -8.34 8.96
C SER A 283 -10.33 -8.87 7.54
N GLY A 284 -10.00 -8.01 6.58
CA GLY A 284 -9.88 -8.36 5.17
C GLY A 284 -10.41 -7.28 4.24
N TRP A 285 -10.67 -7.69 3.01
CA TRP A 285 -11.15 -6.78 1.96
C TRP A 285 -12.37 -7.37 1.27
N ARG A 286 -13.30 -6.50 0.87
CA ARG A 286 -14.45 -6.83 0.05
C ARG A 286 -14.49 -5.95 -1.18
N ILE A 287 -14.73 -6.57 -2.34
CA ILE A 287 -14.94 -5.86 -3.60
C ILE A 287 -16.35 -6.18 -4.06
N LYS A 288 -17.15 -5.14 -4.27
CA LYS A 288 -18.51 -5.26 -4.83
C LYS A 288 -18.58 -4.50 -6.13
N LEU A 289 -19.13 -5.15 -7.16
CA LEU A 289 -19.58 -4.50 -8.39
C LEU A 289 -21.08 -4.71 -8.48
N GLU A 290 -21.80 -3.63 -8.72
CA GLU A 290 -23.25 -3.61 -8.86
C GLU A 290 -23.59 -3.03 -10.24
N GLY A 291 -24.44 -3.75 -11.00
CA GLY A 291 -24.79 -3.37 -12.36
C GLY A 291 -25.68 -4.40 -13.04
N ASP A 292 -25.39 -4.70 -14.28
CA ASP A 292 -26.06 -5.81 -14.98
C ASP A 292 -25.52 -7.19 -14.55
N VAL A 293 -24.33 -7.23 -13.96
CA VAL A 293 -23.78 -8.37 -13.20
C VAL A 293 -23.38 -7.89 -11.82
N ASN A 294 -23.83 -8.60 -10.78
CA ASN A 294 -23.41 -8.32 -9.42
C ASN A 294 -22.30 -9.30 -9.01
N LEU A 295 -21.18 -8.73 -8.53
CA LEU A 295 -20.05 -9.49 -8.03
C LEU A 295 -19.82 -9.09 -6.56
N ASN A 296 -19.55 -10.08 -5.72
CA ASN A 296 -19.12 -9.88 -4.34
C ASN A 296 -17.95 -10.82 -4.05
N ILE A 297 -16.80 -10.26 -3.76
CA ILE A 297 -15.54 -10.98 -3.61
C ILE A 297 -14.94 -10.61 -2.27
N ASP A 298 -14.80 -11.60 -1.39
CA ASP A 298 -14.12 -11.46 -0.11
C ASP A 298 -12.69 -11.98 -0.23
N ILE A 299 -11.78 -11.23 0.33
CA ILE A 299 -10.38 -11.58 0.51
C ILE A 299 -10.12 -11.51 2.00
N ASP A 300 -9.88 -12.65 2.61
CA ASP A 300 -9.68 -12.81 4.04
C ASP A 300 -8.40 -13.57 4.38
N PHE A 301 -8.15 -13.78 5.64
CA PHE A 301 -7.01 -14.52 6.15
C PHE A 301 -7.43 -15.95 6.55
N PRO A 302 -6.48 -16.90 6.66
CA PRO A 302 -6.80 -18.24 7.14
C PRO A 302 -7.57 -18.19 8.45
N PRO A 303 -8.65 -18.99 8.61
CA PRO A 303 -9.59 -18.86 9.74
C PRO A 303 -8.95 -19.07 11.10
N ASP A 304 -7.88 -19.89 11.16
CA ASP A 304 -7.16 -20.20 12.41
C ASP A 304 -6.05 -19.19 12.74
N SER A 305 -5.90 -18.12 11.95
CA SER A 305 -4.88 -17.09 12.20
C SER A 305 -5.20 -16.26 13.43
N THR A 306 -4.18 -16.01 14.24
CA THR A 306 -4.25 -15.02 15.32
C THR A 306 -4.33 -13.60 14.76
N GLN A 307 -4.68 -12.62 15.59
CA GLN A 307 -4.74 -11.23 15.16
C GLN A 307 -3.37 -10.70 14.72
N ASP A 308 -2.29 -11.02 15.45
CA ASP A 308 -0.92 -10.66 15.07
C ASP A 308 -0.53 -11.20 13.70
N GLU A 309 -0.89 -12.46 13.43
CA GLU A 309 -0.63 -13.09 12.13
C GLU A 309 -1.40 -12.40 11.01
N ARG A 310 -2.66 -12.01 11.24
CA ARG A 310 -3.47 -11.28 10.23
C ARG A 310 -2.88 -9.92 9.93
N VAL A 311 -2.47 -9.14 10.94
CA VAL A 311 -1.78 -7.87 10.76
C VAL A 311 -0.46 -8.06 9.99
N ALA A 312 0.34 -9.04 10.38
CA ALA A 312 1.60 -9.35 9.70
C ALA A 312 1.38 -9.77 8.23
N MET A 313 0.38 -10.61 7.96
CA MET A 313 0.01 -11.02 6.60
C MET A 313 -0.47 -9.83 5.77
N GLY A 314 -1.34 -8.95 6.31
CA GLY A 314 -1.81 -7.75 5.63
C GLY A 314 -0.67 -6.83 5.20
N LEU A 315 0.28 -6.57 6.10
CA LEU A 315 1.47 -5.76 5.81
C LEU A 315 2.40 -6.45 4.80
N SER A 316 2.54 -7.77 4.90
CA SER A 316 3.35 -8.55 3.97
C SER A 316 2.74 -8.59 2.57
N THR A 317 1.41 -8.56 2.43
CA THR A 317 0.72 -8.47 1.14
C THR A 317 1.17 -7.23 0.37
N THR A 318 1.27 -6.08 1.04
CA THR A 318 1.84 -4.85 0.45
C THR A 318 3.25 -5.10 -0.06
N ALA A 319 4.13 -5.68 0.76
CA ALA A 319 5.52 -5.90 0.43
C ALA A 319 5.69 -6.89 -0.74
N PHE A 320 4.97 -8.00 -0.72
CA PHE A 320 5.11 -9.02 -1.77
C PHE A 320 4.58 -8.54 -3.12
N HIS A 321 3.59 -7.66 -3.12
CA HIS A 321 3.11 -7.07 -4.38
C HIS A 321 4.19 -6.18 -5.02
N LEU A 322 4.96 -5.40 -4.22
CA LEU A 322 6.13 -4.66 -4.70
C LEU A 322 7.20 -5.59 -5.28
N VAL A 323 7.54 -6.66 -4.56
CA VAL A 323 8.55 -7.64 -4.96
C VAL A 323 8.20 -8.32 -6.28
N ASN A 324 6.95 -8.76 -6.41
CA ASN A 324 6.45 -9.43 -7.61
C ASN A 324 6.33 -8.49 -8.81
N ALA A 325 6.23 -7.16 -8.61
CA ALA A 325 6.19 -6.18 -9.67
C ALA A 325 7.56 -5.94 -10.34
N VAL A 326 8.66 -6.27 -9.66
CA VAL A 326 10.03 -5.95 -10.12
C VAL A 326 10.30 -6.35 -11.57
N PRO A 327 10.09 -7.61 -11.99
CA PRO A 327 10.38 -7.99 -13.37
C PRO A 327 9.58 -7.18 -14.39
N LEU A 328 8.30 -6.94 -14.12
CA LEU A 328 7.40 -6.26 -15.05
C LEU A 328 7.72 -4.78 -15.18
N VAL A 329 8.06 -4.12 -14.09
CA VAL A 329 8.46 -2.70 -14.09
C VAL A 329 9.79 -2.50 -14.81
N CYS A 330 10.77 -3.37 -14.55
CA CYS A 330 12.07 -3.29 -15.21
C CYS A 330 12.02 -3.64 -16.71
N GLU A 331 11.04 -4.45 -17.13
CA GLU A 331 10.85 -4.86 -18.53
C GLU A 331 9.87 -3.96 -19.30
N ALA A 332 9.13 -3.09 -18.60
CA ALA A 332 8.13 -2.22 -19.24
C ALA A 332 8.82 -1.23 -20.20
N PRO A 333 8.31 -1.11 -21.44
CA PRO A 333 8.84 -0.17 -22.42
C PRO A 333 8.53 1.28 -22.03
N ASP A 334 9.20 2.21 -22.72
CA ASP A 334 8.93 3.65 -22.63
C ASP A 334 9.08 4.23 -21.22
N PRO A 335 10.24 4.78 -20.86
CA PRO A 335 10.51 5.30 -19.51
C PRO A 335 9.44 6.27 -19.01
N GLY A 336 9.01 6.09 -17.75
CA GLY A 336 7.96 6.92 -17.16
C GLY A 336 7.30 6.27 -15.95
N ILE A 337 6.24 6.93 -15.45
CA ILE A 337 5.37 6.36 -14.43
C ILE A 337 4.55 5.22 -15.06
N LYS A 338 4.56 4.07 -14.38
CA LYS A 338 3.77 2.89 -14.74
C LYS A 338 2.70 2.65 -13.69
N THR A 339 1.45 2.60 -14.13
CA THR A 339 0.30 2.23 -13.32
C THR A 339 -0.14 0.80 -13.62
N PHE A 340 -1.20 0.31 -12.98
CA PHE A 340 -1.80 -0.98 -13.35
C PHE A 340 -2.42 -0.98 -14.75
N LEU A 341 -2.69 0.18 -15.33
CA LEU A 341 -3.20 0.28 -16.70
C LEU A 341 -2.10 0.05 -17.74
N ASP A 342 -0.82 0.23 -17.35
CA ASP A 342 0.35 0.11 -18.23
C ASP A 342 1.07 -1.24 -18.11
N LEU A 343 0.89 -1.93 -16.98
CA LEU A 343 1.59 -3.16 -16.67
C LEU A 343 0.75 -4.41 -16.94
N PRO A 344 1.38 -5.50 -17.41
CA PRO A 344 0.73 -6.80 -17.40
C PRO A 344 0.32 -7.23 -15.99
N MET A 345 -0.42 -8.34 -15.89
CA MET A 345 -0.79 -8.89 -14.60
C MET A 345 0.44 -9.21 -13.75
N ILE A 346 0.57 -8.58 -12.58
CA ILE A 346 1.57 -8.93 -11.56
C ILE A 346 1.12 -10.24 -10.92
N THR A 347 1.87 -11.30 -11.12
CA THR A 347 1.58 -12.64 -10.58
C THR A 347 2.54 -12.97 -9.46
N GLY A 348 2.09 -13.78 -8.51
CA GLY A 348 2.97 -14.35 -7.50
C GLY A 348 4.00 -15.26 -8.15
N CYS A 349 5.18 -15.34 -7.54
CA CYS A 349 6.20 -16.28 -7.93
C CYS A 349 6.17 -17.46 -6.96
N MET A 350 6.00 -18.69 -7.50
CA MET A 350 6.12 -19.91 -6.71
C MET A 350 7.58 -20.10 -6.34
N GLY A 351 7.97 -19.54 -5.19
CA GLY A 351 9.25 -19.84 -4.55
C GLY A 351 9.33 -21.32 -4.16
N THR A 352 10.52 -21.81 -3.95
CA THR A 352 10.72 -23.14 -3.40
C THR A 352 10.02 -23.23 -2.05
N HIS A 353 9.23 -24.29 -1.82
CA HIS A 353 8.52 -24.54 -0.57
C HIS A 353 9.46 -24.90 0.61
N GLU A 354 10.75 -24.61 0.49
CA GLU A 354 11.66 -24.72 1.61
C GLU A 354 11.42 -23.55 2.56
N THR A 355 10.61 -23.85 3.58
CA THR A 355 10.58 -23.05 4.80
C THR A 355 12.02 -22.93 5.29
N PRO A 356 12.58 -21.72 5.51
CA PRO A 356 13.85 -21.60 6.21
C PRO A 356 13.69 -22.30 7.57
N ARG A 357 14.51 -23.32 7.83
CA ARG A 357 14.61 -23.94 9.15
C ARG A 357 15.23 -22.99 10.14
#